data_0e5802f47e5c882e475ca769ba441ef0
#
_entry.id   0e5802f47e5c882e475ca769ba441ef0
#
_cell.length_a   1.000
_cell.length_b   1.000
_cell.length_c   1.000
_cell.angle_alpha   90.00
_cell.angle_beta   90.00
_cell.angle_gamma   90.00
#
_symmetry.space_group_name_H-M   'P 1'
#
loop_
_entity.id
_entity.type
_entity.pdbx_description
1 polymer ?
#
loop_
_entity_poly.entity_id
_entity_poly.type
_entity_poly.pdbx_seq_one_letter_code
_entity_poly.pdbx_strand_id
1 'polypeptide(L)'
;LQDLVERLGELPGFGPKSALRAALALLRMPRERAEALGGSILDLRRKLTFCSCCRALAACDPCPICADPDREDEVICLVGDLDSLISMEEGGFFHGRYHVLGGLLAPLDGVDASQLEIEPLRARLAKGLVRELVLAFGATLEAEATASHVKNLVAREFPEVAVSRLAQGIPLGAEVKHMDHETLRQSLVHRQKL
;
A
#
# COMPACT_ATOMS: atom_id res chain seq x y z
N LEU A 1 -23.62 0.89 25.39
CA LEU A 1 -23.02 2.06 24.73
C LEU A 1 -21.53 2.12 25.00
N GLN A 2 -21.13 1.97 26.26
CA GLN A 2 -19.73 2.08 26.68
C GLN A 2 -18.85 1.02 25.99
N ASP A 3 -19.28 -0.24 25.95
CA ASP A 3 -18.61 -1.32 25.24
C ASP A 3 -18.36 -0.99 23.74
N LEU A 4 -19.36 -0.40 23.07
CA LEU A 4 -19.21 0.02 21.67
C LEU A 4 -18.20 1.18 21.52
N VAL A 5 -18.22 2.14 22.45
CA VAL A 5 -17.27 3.27 22.46
C VAL A 5 -15.83 2.78 22.66
N GLU A 6 -15.63 1.83 23.57
CA GLU A 6 -14.32 1.22 23.82
C GLU A 6 -13.80 0.50 22.56
N ARG A 7 -14.62 -0.36 21.94
CA ARG A 7 -14.25 -1.08 20.70
C ARG A 7 -13.97 -0.15 19.52
N LEU A 8 -14.76 0.91 19.35
CA LEU A 8 -14.48 1.93 18.33
C LEU A 8 -13.19 2.70 18.64
N GLY A 9 -12.87 2.89 19.93
CA GLY A 9 -11.63 3.54 20.35
C GLY A 9 -10.35 2.73 20.09
N GLU A 10 -10.47 1.42 19.85
CA GLU A 10 -9.35 0.56 19.44
C GLU A 10 -8.96 0.75 17.97
N LEU A 11 -9.83 1.39 17.17
CA LEU A 11 -9.55 1.61 15.76
C LEU A 11 -8.56 2.78 15.57
N PRO A 12 -7.59 2.65 14.66
CA PRO A 12 -6.65 3.72 14.34
C PRO A 12 -7.37 5.01 13.97
N GLY A 13 -6.96 6.14 14.52
CA GLY A 13 -7.57 7.45 14.28
C GLY A 13 -8.85 7.73 15.06
N PHE A 14 -9.38 6.77 15.83
CA PHE A 14 -10.54 6.97 16.70
C PHE A 14 -10.10 7.31 18.14
N GLY A 15 -10.00 8.60 18.42
CA GLY A 15 -9.86 9.03 19.83
C GLY A 15 -11.18 8.90 20.59
N PRO A 16 -11.17 9.00 21.96
CA PRO A 16 -12.36 8.81 22.80
C PRO A 16 -13.56 9.66 22.39
N LYS A 17 -13.33 10.92 22.00
CA LYS A 17 -14.40 11.83 21.55
C LYS A 17 -15.00 11.40 20.20
N SER A 18 -14.19 10.90 19.28
CA SER A 18 -14.66 10.43 17.98
C SER A 18 -15.43 9.12 18.10
N ALA A 19 -14.95 8.19 18.93
CA ALA A 19 -15.63 6.94 19.23
C ALA A 19 -17.02 7.19 19.86
N LEU A 20 -17.11 8.09 20.84
CA LEU A 20 -18.41 8.46 21.44
C LEU A 20 -19.36 9.09 20.42
N ARG A 21 -18.87 10.02 19.58
CA ARG A 21 -19.71 10.63 18.53
C ARG A 21 -20.22 9.59 17.52
N ALA A 22 -19.37 8.66 17.09
CA ALA A 22 -19.76 7.58 16.20
C ALA A 22 -20.82 6.68 16.84
N ALA A 23 -20.64 6.25 18.08
CA ALA A 23 -21.61 5.44 18.81
C ALA A 23 -22.97 6.14 18.97
N LEU A 24 -22.98 7.45 19.27
CA LEU A 24 -24.22 8.23 19.35
C LEU A 24 -24.88 8.44 17.98
N ALA A 25 -24.12 8.54 16.90
CA ALA A 25 -24.66 8.60 15.54
C ALA A 25 -25.34 7.28 15.16
N LEU A 26 -24.74 6.14 15.51
CA LEU A 26 -25.32 4.80 15.29
C LEU A 26 -26.64 4.63 16.06
N LEU A 27 -26.76 5.15 17.28
CA LEU A 27 -28.02 5.13 18.05
C LEU A 27 -29.15 5.93 17.39
N ARG A 28 -28.81 6.99 16.65
CA ARG A 28 -29.80 7.83 15.94
C ARG A 28 -30.12 7.32 14.52
N MET A 29 -29.34 6.37 14.05
CA MET A 29 -29.49 5.79 12.71
C MET A 29 -30.74 4.89 12.67
N PRO A 30 -31.49 4.84 11.54
CA PRO A 30 -32.54 3.85 11.34
C PRO A 30 -32.01 2.44 11.56
N ARG A 31 -32.83 1.60 12.19
CA ARG A 31 -32.42 0.24 12.59
C ARG A 31 -31.86 -0.59 11.45
N GLU A 32 -32.49 -0.53 10.28
CA GLU A 32 -32.08 -1.28 9.09
C GLU A 32 -30.67 -0.88 8.63
N ARG A 33 -30.33 0.42 8.74
CA ARG A 33 -28.98 0.91 8.38
C ARG A 33 -27.93 0.47 9.39
N ALA A 34 -28.27 0.49 10.67
CA ALA A 34 -27.35 0.03 11.72
C ALA A 34 -27.08 -1.48 11.61
N GLU A 35 -28.12 -2.27 11.33
CA GLU A 35 -28.01 -3.72 11.08
C GLU A 35 -27.17 -4.01 9.82
N ALA A 36 -27.40 -3.27 8.73
CA ALA A 36 -26.62 -3.41 7.50
C ALA A 36 -25.12 -3.09 7.73
N LEU A 37 -24.81 -2.03 8.48
CA LEU A 37 -23.43 -1.71 8.83
C LEU A 37 -22.78 -2.80 9.69
N GLY A 38 -23.50 -3.28 10.73
CA GLY A 38 -23.03 -4.38 11.56
C GLY A 38 -22.79 -5.66 10.75
N GLY A 39 -23.71 -5.98 9.82
CA GLY A 39 -23.55 -7.09 8.87
C GLY A 39 -22.31 -6.94 7.99
N SER A 40 -22.07 -5.74 7.45
CA SER A 40 -20.89 -5.45 6.62
C SER A 40 -19.59 -5.65 7.39
N ILE A 41 -19.53 -5.26 8.67
CA ILE A 41 -18.35 -5.48 9.52
C ILE A 41 -18.11 -6.98 9.75
N LEU A 42 -19.16 -7.74 10.05
CA LEU A 42 -19.08 -9.19 10.26
C LEU A 42 -18.64 -9.92 8.98
N ASP A 43 -19.13 -9.48 7.84
CA ASP A 43 -18.87 -10.10 6.54
C ASP A 43 -17.49 -9.74 5.98
N LEU A 44 -16.88 -8.64 6.41
CA LEU A 44 -15.61 -8.16 5.89
C LEU A 44 -14.54 -9.26 5.86
N ARG A 45 -14.34 -9.94 6.99
CA ARG A 45 -13.36 -11.03 7.11
C ARG A 45 -13.78 -12.35 6.44
N ARG A 46 -15.08 -12.53 6.18
CA ARG A 46 -15.61 -13.73 5.53
C ARG A 46 -15.54 -13.65 4.01
N LYS A 47 -15.65 -12.44 3.46
CA LYS A 47 -15.74 -12.17 2.03
C LYS A 47 -14.40 -11.80 1.38
N LEU A 48 -13.39 -11.42 2.19
CA LEU A 48 -12.10 -11.04 1.69
C LEU A 48 -11.04 -12.12 1.95
N THR A 49 -10.20 -12.33 0.96
CA THR A 49 -9.02 -13.20 1.02
C THR A 49 -7.80 -12.47 0.47
N PHE A 50 -6.61 -12.91 0.85
CA PHE A 50 -5.38 -12.42 0.23
C PHE A 50 -5.20 -13.06 -1.15
N CYS A 51 -5.01 -12.22 -2.16
CA CYS A 51 -4.66 -12.69 -3.50
C CYS A 51 -3.34 -13.50 -3.45
N SER A 52 -3.35 -14.71 -3.96
CA SER A 52 -2.18 -15.59 -4.01
C SER A 52 -1.03 -15.00 -4.85
N CYS A 53 -1.35 -14.10 -5.81
CA CYS A 53 -0.37 -13.49 -6.71
C CYS A 53 0.25 -12.21 -6.15
N CYS A 54 -0.58 -11.24 -5.70
CA CYS A 54 -0.12 -9.90 -5.35
C CYS A 54 -0.26 -9.55 -3.87
N ARG A 55 -0.85 -10.42 -3.05
CA ARG A 55 -1.08 -10.23 -1.61
C ARG A 55 -2.07 -9.11 -1.25
N ALA A 56 -2.73 -8.49 -2.24
CA ALA A 56 -3.84 -7.58 -1.99
C ALA A 56 -5.06 -8.32 -1.43
N LEU A 57 -5.84 -7.63 -0.60
CA LEU A 57 -7.15 -8.13 -0.16
C LEU A 57 -8.17 -8.01 -1.29
N ALA A 58 -8.88 -9.10 -1.59
CA ALA A 58 -9.90 -9.14 -2.64
C ALA A 58 -11.01 -10.14 -2.30
N ALA A 59 -12.13 -10.02 -3.00
CA ALA A 59 -13.26 -10.95 -2.86
C ALA A 59 -13.04 -12.28 -3.63
N CYS A 60 -12.01 -12.38 -4.44
CA CYS A 60 -11.68 -13.60 -5.21
C CYS A 60 -10.16 -13.76 -5.31
N ASP A 61 -9.71 -14.97 -5.63
CA ASP A 61 -8.31 -15.30 -5.85
C ASP A 61 -8.15 -16.06 -7.18
N PRO A 62 -7.37 -15.53 -8.15
CA PRO A 62 -6.66 -14.26 -8.10
C PRO A 62 -7.61 -13.04 -8.08
N CYS A 63 -7.11 -11.90 -7.56
CA CYS A 63 -7.87 -10.64 -7.54
C CYS A 63 -8.15 -10.13 -8.96
N PRO A 64 -9.13 -9.20 -9.15
CA PRO A 64 -9.45 -8.67 -10.48
C PRO A 64 -8.24 -8.08 -11.21
N ILE A 65 -7.33 -7.40 -10.51
CA ILE A 65 -6.10 -6.84 -11.09
C ILE A 65 -5.18 -7.94 -11.61
N CYS A 66 -5.02 -9.03 -10.85
CA CYS A 66 -4.17 -10.14 -11.27
C CYS A 66 -4.82 -11.06 -12.31
N ALA A 67 -6.15 -11.06 -12.40
CA ALA A 67 -6.90 -11.84 -13.40
C ALA A 67 -7.07 -11.09 -14.73
N ASP A 68 -6.80 -9.80 -14.77
CA ASP A 68 -6.97 -8.94 -15.95
C ASP A 68 -5.92 -9.31 -17.03
N PRO A 69 -6.33 -9.83 -18.21
CA PRO A 69 -5.41 -10.23 -19.27
C PRO A 69 -4.75 -9.05 -19.99
N ASP A 70 -5.32 -7.85 -19.88
CA ASP A 70 -4.83 -6.66 -20.57
C ASP A 70 -3.64 -5.99 -19.84
N ARG A 71 -3.24 -6.52 -18.68
CA ARG A 71 -2.12 -6.00 -17.89
C ARG A 71 -0.80 -6.67 -18.21
N GLU A 72 0.24 -5.87 -18.19
CA GLU A 72 1.62 -6.28 -18.45
C GLU A 72 2.19 -7.09 -17.26
N ASP A 73 2.68 -8.30 -17.55
CA ASP A 73 3.32 -9.17 -16.54
C ASP A 73 4.78 -8.83 -16.28
N GLU A 74 5.41 -8.03 -17.15
CA GLU A 74 6.82 -7.70 -17.10
C GLU A 74 7.14 -6.60 -16.07
N VAL A 75 6.15 -5.80 -15.66
CA VAL A 75 6.34 -4.69 -14.72
C VAL A 75 5.52 -4.91 -13.46
N ILE A 76 6.18 -4.89 -12.32
CA ILE A 76 5.54 -4.95 -10.99
C ILE A 76 5.71 -3.63 -10.27
N CYS A 77 4.60 -3.01 -9.83
CA CYS A 77 4.60 -1.92 -8.88
C CYS A 77 4.52 -2.48 -7.46
N LEU A 78 5.58 -2.29 -6.68
CA LEU A 78 5.68 -2.73 -5.29
C LEU A 78 5.20 -1.62 -4.37
N VAL A 79 4.13 -1.88 -3.63
CA VAL A 79 3.53 -0.94 -2.66
C VAL A 79 3.66 -1.47 -1.24
N GLY A 80 3.72 -0.57 -0.26
CA GLY A 80 3.81 -0.95 1.15
C GLY A 80 2.51 -1.56 1.68
N ASP A 81 1.37 -1.00 1.29
CA ASP A 81 0.06 -1.31 1.84
C ASP A 81 -1.05 -1.28 0.78
N LEU A 82 -2.24 -1.67 1.20
CA LEU A 82 -3.41 -1.73 0.31
C LEU A 82 -3.91 -0.32 -0.09
N ASP A 83 -3.79 0.67 0.80
CA ASP A 83 -4.24 2.04 0.53
C ASP A 83 -3.41 2.67 -0.60
N SER A 84 -2.10 2.41 -0.60
CA SER A 84 -1.19 2.80 -1.67
C SER A 84 -1.56 2.14 -3.00
N LEU A 85 -1.90 0.84 -2.99
CA LEU A 85 -2.39 0.13 -4.18
C LEU A 85 -3.66 0.77 -4.71
N ILE A 86 -4.66 1.01 -3.85
CA ILE A 86 -5.93 1.61 -4.23
C ILE A 86 -5.70 2.99 -4.86
N SER A 87 -4.89 3.84 -4.23
CA SER A 87 -4.57 5.18 -4.75
C SER A 87 -3.90 5.15 -6.12
N MET A 88 -2.98 4.21 -6.35
CA MET A 88 -2.34 4.03 -7.66
C MET A 88 -3.31 3.52 -8.72
N GLU A 89 -4.19 2.59 -8.35
CA GLU A 89 -5.17 1.98 -9.25
C GLU A 89 -6.28 2.96 -9.65
N GLU A 90 -6.76 3.78 -8.71
CA GLU A 90 -7.74 4.83 -8.99
C GLU A 90 -7.23 5.86 -9.99
N GLY A 91 -5.92 6.07 -10.07
CA GLY A 91 -5.28 6.95 -11.04
C GLY A 91 -5.40 6.46 -12.49
N GLY A 92 -5.57 5.16 -12.72
CA GLY A 92 -5.79 4.54 -14.03
C GLY A 92 -4.62 4.69 -15.03
N PHE A 93 -3.44 5.07 -14.57
CA PHE A 93 -2.27 5.34 -15.42
C PHE A 93 -1.23 4.20 -15.41
N PHE A 94 -1.40 3.19 -14.57
CA PHE A 94 -0.47 2.07 -14.47
C PHE A 94 -1.10 0.78 -14.99
N HIS A 95 -0.48 0.17 -16.00
CA HIS A 95 -0.99 -1.02 -16.68
C HIS A 95 -0.24 -2.31 -16.33
N GLY A 96 0.77 -2.24 -15.45
CA GLY A 96 1.48 -3.40 -14.93
C GLY A 96 0.72 -4.11 -13.79
N ARG A 97 1.42 -5.02 -13.12
CA ARG A 97 0.92 -5.75 -11.95
C ARG A 97 1.36 -5.09 -10.66
N TYR A 98 0.64 -5.33 -9.57
CA TYR A 98 1.03 -4.87 -8.24
C TYR A 98 1.56 -6.02 -7.38
N HIS A 99 2.29 -5.65 -6.33
CA HIS A 99 2.59 -6.51 -5.20
C HIS A 99 2.54 -5.69 -3.91
N VAL A 100 1.78 -6.18 -2.92
CA VAL A 100 1.60 -5.53 -1.62
C VAL A 100 2.53 -6.20 -0.61
N LEU A 101 3.44 -5.41 -0.01
CA LEU A 101 4.38 -5.92 1.00
C LEU A 101 3.73 -6.19 2.36
N GLY A 102 2.57 -5.58 2.64
CA GLY A 102 1.90 -5.68 3.94
C GLY A 102 2.48 -4.76 5.02
N GLY A 103 3.42 -3.88 4.66
CA GLY A 103 4.07 -2.91 5.54
C GLY A 103 5.41 -2.44 5.01
N LEU A 104 6.15 -1.71 5.84
CA LEU A 104 7.51 -1.27 5.60
C LEU A 104 8.41 -1.76 6.75
N LEU A 105 9.70 -1.90 6.51
CA LEU A 105 10.68 -2.22 7.54
C LEU A 105 10.71 -1.12 8.59
N ALA A 106 10.40 -1.46 9.82
CA ALA A 106 10.44 -0.56 10.97
C ALA A 106 11.05 -1.30 12.18
N PRO A 107 12.37 -1.51 12.21
CA PRO A 107 13.02 -2.30 13.26
C PRO A 107 12.79 -1.75 14.68
N LEU A 108 12.60 -0.43 14.79
CA LEU A 108 12.27 0.21 16.08
C LEU A 108 10.89 -0.18 16.60
N ASP A 109 9.95 -0.47 15.69
CA ASP A 109 8.59 -0.92 15.99
C ASP A 109 8.48 -2.47 15.92
N GLY A 110 9.60 -3.16 15.76
CA GLY A 110 9.67 -4.62 15.71
C GLY A 110 9.24 -5.22 14.36
N VAL A 111 9.10 -4.42 13.29
CA VAL A 111 8.74 -4.91 11.95
C VAL A 111 10.02 -5.23 11.17
N ASP A 112 10.29 -6.49 11.00
CA ASP A 112 11.40 -7.02 10.21
C ASP A 112 10.94 -7.61 8.86
N ALA A 113 11.91 -8.04 8.03
CA ALA A 113 11.63 -8.57 6.70
C ALA A 113 10.80 -9.86 6.69
N SER A 114 10.78 -10.63 7.79
CA SER A 114 10.00 -11.87 7.89
C SER A 114 8.50 -11.63 8.02
N GLN A 115 8.11 -10.44 8.45
CA GLN A 115 6.72 -10.03 8.60
C GLN A 115 6.15 -9.41 7.31
N LEU A 116 7.01 -9.16 6.31
CA LEU A 116 6.63 -8.62 5.03
C LEU A 116 6.45 -9.73 3.98
N GLU A 117 5.62 -9.48 2.99
CA GLU A 117 5.32 -10.41 1.88
C GLU A 117 6.47 -10.48 0.84
N ILE A 118 7.72 -10.63 1.35
CA ILE A 118 8.93 -10.70 0.53
C ILE A 118 9.09 -12.08 -0.13
N GLU A 119 8.79 -13.17 0.57
CA GLU A 119 8.90 -14.51 0.00
C GLU A 119 7.92 -14.74 -1.17
N PRO A 120 6.65 -14.30 -1.12
CA PRO A 120 5.78 -14.31 -2.29
C PRO A 120 6.30 -13.45 -3.45
N LEU A 121 6.94 -12.30 -3.17
CA LEU A 121 7.60 -11.50 -4.21
C LEU A 121 8.74 -12.28 -4.86
N ARG A 122 9.63 -12.90 -4.09
CA ARG A 122 10.71 -13.75 -4.60
C ARG A 122 10.20 -14.87 -5.51
N ALA A 123 9.17 -15.60 -5.04
CA ALA A 123 8.55 -16.65 -5.82
C ALA A 123 7.98 -16.16 -7.15
N ARG A 124 7.52 -14.90 -7.19
CA ARG A 124 7.01 -14.27 -8.39
C ARG A 124 8.13 -13.85 -9.35
N LEU A 125 9.20 -13.24 -8.84
CA LEU A 125 10.38 -12.86 -9.62
C LEU A 125 11.07 -14.10 -10.21
N ALA A 126 11.16 -15.20 -9.45
CA ALA A 126 11.75 -16.46 -9.89
C ALA A 126 11.07 -17.10 -11.12
N LYS A 127 9.85 -16.68 -11.48
CA LYS A 127 9.18 -17.12 -12.72
C LYS A 127 9.84 -16.55 -13.98
N GLY A 128 10.71 -15.55 -13.86
CA GLY A 128 11.49 -14.98 -14.96
C GLY A 128 10.69 -14.11 -15.95
N LEU A 129 9.44 -13.75 -15.63
CA LEU A 129 8.60 -12.91 -16.48
C LEU A 129 8.86 -11.42 -16.24
N VAL A 130 9.22 -11.05 -15.01
CA VAL A 130 9.36 -9.66 -14.57
C VAL A 130 10.68 -9.10 -15.07
N ARG A 131 10.62 -7.92 -15.67
CA ARG A 131 11.76 -7.13 -16.17
C ARG A 131 12.04 -5.90 -15.31
N GLU A 132 10.99 -5.34 -14.71
CA GLU A 132 11.10 -4.14 -13.88
C GLU A 132 10.28 -4.26 -12.61
N LEU A 133 10.88 -3.85 -11.49
CA LEU A 133 10.25 -3.68 -10.19
C LEU A 133 10.26 -2.20 -9.83
N VAL A 134 9.10 -1.55 -9.87
CA VAL A 134 8.91 -0.15 -9.52
C VAL A 134 8.58 -0.03 -8.04
N LEU A 135 9.45 0.60 -7.25
CA LEU A 135 9.21 0.83 -5.82
C LEU A 135 8.32 2.08 -5.64
N ALA A 136 7.09 1.87 -5.23
CA ALA A 136 6.11 2.93 -4.98
C ALA A 136 5.95 3.17 -3.47
N PHE A 137 7.05 3.59 -2.84
CA PHE A 137 7.09 3.93 -1.42
C PHE A 137 7.20 5.45 -1.25
N GLY A 138 6.81 5.94 -0.06
CA GLY A 138 7.02 7.33 0.34
C GLY A 138 8.50 7.66 0.54
N ALA A 139 8.77 8.84 1.12
CA ALA A 139 10.12 9.34 1.42
C ALA A 139 10.40 9.34 2.95
N THR A 140 9.95 8.31 3.67
CA THR A 140 10.25 8.11 5.09
C THR A 140 11.49 7.25 5.28
N LEU A 141 12.04 7.21 6.50
CA LEU A 141 13.19 6.35 6.82
C LEU A 141 12.86 4.87 6.61
N GLU A 142 11.68 4.44 6.99
CA GLU A 142 11.19 3.08 6.80
C GLU A 142 11.07 2.74 5.31
N ALA A 143 10.57 3.69 4.51
CA ALA A 143 10.49 3.54 3.05
C ALA A 143 11.87 3.40 2.40
N GLU A 144 12.85 4.23 2.80
CA GLU A 144 14.23 4.15 2.31
C GLU A 144 14.93 2.85 2.75
N ALA A 145 14.73 2.43 4.00
CA ALA A 145 15.26 1.14 4.50
C ALA A 145 14.67 -0.04 3.71
N THR A 146 13.35 -0.01 3.48
CA THR A 146 12.64 -1.05 2.71
C THR A 146 13.11 -1.05 1.25
N ALA A 147 13.21 0.11 0.62
CA ALA A 147 13.70 0.24 -0.76
C ALA A 147 15.12 -0.30 -0.91
N SER A 148 16.02 0.04 0.03
CA SER A 148 17.39 -0.46 0.05
C SER A 148 17.45 -1.98 0.24
N HIS A 149 16.64 -2.53 1.12
CA HIS A 149 16.55 -3.97 1.36
C HIS A 149 16.09 -4.71 0.08
N VAL A 150 14.98 -4.27 -0.52
CA VAL A 150 14.44 -4.87 -1.75
C VAL A 150 15.43 -4.75 -2.90
N LYS A 151 16.05 -3.59 -3.10
CA LYS A 151 17.08 -3.37 -4.13
C LYS A 151 18.25 -4.34 -3.98
N ASN A 152 18.78 -4.50 -2.76
CA ASN A 152 19.89 -5.39 -2.49
C ASN A 152 19.52 -6.86 -2.71
N LEU A 153 18.30 -7.26 -2.32
CA LEU A 153 17.76 -8.59 -2.56
C LEU A 153 17.67 -8.88 -4.06
N VAL A 154 17.04 -7.97 -4.83
CA VAL A 154 16.89 -8.13 -6.29
C VAL A 154 18.25 -8.15 -6.98
N ALA A 155 19.16 -7.24 -6.65
CA ALA A 155 20.50 -7.21 -7.25
C ALA A 155 21.29 -8.50 -7.02
N ARG A 156 21.08 -9.17 -5.89
CA ARG A 156 21.76 -10.43 -5.56
C ARG A 156 21.13 -11.66 -6.21
N GLU A 157 19.80 -11.74 -6.23
CA GLU A 157 19.06 -12.95 -6.58
C GLU A 157 18.44 -12.90 -7.98
N PHE A 158 18.19 -11.70 -8.51
CA PHE A 158 17.50 -11.46 -9.80
C PHE A 158 18.18 -10.30 -10.56
N PRO A 159 19.46 -10.41 -10.91
CA PRO A 159 20.24 -9.31 -11.48
C PRO A 159 19.73 -8.80 -12.84
N GLU A 160 18.88 -9.59 -13.53
CA GLU A 160 18.22 -9.22 -14.77
C GLU A 160 16.99 -8.31 -14.58
N VAL A 161 16.49 -8.18 -13.35
CA VAL A 161 15.33 -7.33 -13.03
C VAL A 161 15.80 -5.92 -12.68
N ALA A 162 15.38 -4.94 -13.48
CA ALA A 162 15.62 -3.54 -13.18
C ALA A 162 14.81 -3.10 -11.96
N VAL A 163 15.43 -2.33 -11.06
CA VAL A 163 14.72 -1.73 -9.92
C VAL A 163 14.69 -0.23 -10.11
N SER A 164 13.49 0.32 -10.20
CA SER A 164 13.24 1.76 -10.27
C SER A 164 12.41 2.21 -9.07
N ARG A 165 12.23 3.52 -8.90
CA ARG A 165 11.37 4.10 -7.87
C ARG A 165 10.58 5.26 -8.43
N LEU A 166 9.45 5.60 -7.81
CA LEU A 166 8.70 6.78 -8.17
C LEU A 166 9.56 8.03 -8.02
N ALA A 167 9.44 8.96 -8.97
CA ALA A 167 10.16 10.22 -8.93
C ALA A 167 9.79 11.02 -7.68
N GLN A 168 10.80 11.60 -7.04
CA GLN A 168 10.63 12.51 -5.90
C GLN A 168 10.82 13.94 -6.40
N GLY A 169 9.89 14.83 -6.05
CA GLY A 169 9.96 16.20 -6.53
C GLY A 169 8.83 17.08 -6.02
N ILE A 170 8.75 18.30 -6.56
CA ILE A 170 7.73 19.28 -6.21
C ILE A 170 6.38 18.81 -6.73
N PRO A 171 5.35 18.68 -5.87
CA PRO A 171 4.01 18.29 -6.30
C PRO A 171 3.41 19.33 -7.27
N LEU A 172 2.56 18.86 -8.17
CA LEU A 172 1.82 19.76 -9.09
C LEU A 172 0.97 20.76 -8.30
N GLY A 173 1.04 22.03 -8.69
CA GLY A 173 0.32 23.11 -8.02
C GLY A 173 0.99 23.66 -6.76
N ALA A 174 2.11 23.07 -6.31
CA ALA A 174 2.86 23.61 -5.19
C ALA A 174 3.88 24.68 -5.62
N GLU A 175 4.10 25.67 -4.76
CA GLU A 175 5.08 26.73 -4.98
C GLU A 175 6.40 26.42 -4.27
N VAL A 176 7.53 26.70 -4.93
CA VAL A 176 8.89 26.46 -4.41
C VAL A 176 9.12 27.05 -3.03
N LYS A 177 8.56 28.23 -2.74
CA LYS A 177 8.72 28.91 -1.44
C LYS A 177 8.11 28.19 -0.24
N HIS A 178 7.21 27.20 -0.47
CA HIS A 178 6.53 26.43 0.56
C HIS A 178 7.07 25.02 0.72
N MET A 179 8.11 24.66 -0.05
CA MET A 179 8.73 23.35 0.02
C MET A 179 9.80 23.29 1.10
N ASP A 180 9.92 22.13 1.73
CA ASP A 180 11.04 21.84 2.60
C ASP A 180 12.36 21.66 1.82
N HIS A 181 13.47 21.81 2.51
CA HIS A 181 14.80 21.76 1.89
C HIS A 181 15.12 20.42 1.24
N GLU A 182 14.62 19.31 1.80
CA GLU A 182 14.91 17.99 1.24
C GLU A 182 14.14 17.75 -0.06
N THR A 183 12.87 18.15 -0.14
CA THR A 183 12.07 18.13 -1.37
C THR A 183 12.74 18.96 -2.47
N LEU A 184 13.26 20.15 -2.14
CA LEU A 184 13.98 21.00 -3.09
C LEU A 184 15.28 20.34 -3.54
N ARG A 185 16.03 19.72 -2.63
CA ARG A 185 17.28 19.00 -2.95
C ARG A 185 17.01 17.86 -3.93
N GLN A 186 15.99 17.02 -3.65
CA GLN A 186 15.61 15.89 -4.51
C GLN A 186 15.15 16.37 -5.89
N SER A 187 14.36 17.44 -5.95
CA SER A 187 13.93 18.04 -7.22
C SER A 187 15.09 18.54 -8.07
N LEU A 188 16.14 19.10 -7.44
CA LEU A 188 17.36 19.52 -8.15
C LEU A 188 18.17 18.33 -8.65
N VAL A 189 18.29 17.27 -7.85
CA VAL A 189 19.01 16.04 -8.24
C VAL A 189 18.32 15.39 -9.44
N HIS A 190 17.00 15.31 -9.43
CA HIS A 190 16.19 14.65 -10.45
C HIS A 190 15.61 15.63 -11.50
N ARG A 191 16.19 16.85 -11.63
CA ARG A 191 15.71 17.82 -12.60
C ARG A 191 15.74 17.30 -14.03
N GLN A 192 14.70 17.59 -14.78
CA GLN A 192 14.60 17.26 -16.20
C GLN A 192 15.25 18.35 -17.05
N LYS A 193 15.86 17.95 -18.18
CA LYS A 193 16.26 18.87 -19.22
C LYS A 193 15.05 19.14 -20.11
N LEU A 194 14.80 20.41 -20.40
CA LEU A 194 13.77 20.86 -21.33
C LEU A 194 14.32 20.88 -22.76
#